data_7e402469facb27b1fb65477febdbd0a5
#
_entry.id   7e402469facb27b1fb65477febdbd0a5
#
_cell.length_a   1.000
_cell.length_b   1.000
_cell.length_c   1.000
_cell.angle_alpha   90.00
_cell.angle_beta   90.00
_cell.angle_gamma   90.00
#
_symmetry.space_group_name_H-M   'P 1'
#
loop_
_entity.id
_entity.type
_entity.pdbx_description
1 polymer ?
#
loop_
_entity_poly.entity_id
_entity_poly.type
_entity_poly.pdbx_seq_one_letter_code
_entity_poly.pdbx_strand_id
1 'polypeptide(L)'
;MRSGASRLRVSDFMAATKANLVTVACKVPNGLLLRNFKMMPAREQTPTGYRDVEKAEQVGDTVLINGPAALFGQVPEYTIVAGYALTPNVDKEFFNEWLRQNADHAAVKADLIFAHSNRAVVSDRAKEQKAVRSGLEPLDPARVMRNGKSVPVDPRFPAQIEKAEIKESA
;
A
#
# COMPACT_ATOMS: atom_id res chain seq x y z
N MET A 1 -14.43 -56.24 -0.30
CA MET A 1 -13.52 -55.06 -0.27
C MET A 1 -14.35 -53.81 -0.53
N ARG A 2 -14.63 -53.02 0.52
CA ARG A 2 -15.38 -51.78 0.39
C ARG A 2 -14.39 -50.61 0.50
N SER A 3 -14.20 -49.89 -0.62
CA SER A 3 -13.41 -48.68 -0.70
C SER A 3 -14.19 -47.55 -0.03
N GLY A 4 -13.72 -47.09 1.15
CA GLY A 4 -14.24 -45.92 1.85
C GLY A 4 -13.63 -44.67 1.29
N ALA A 5 -14.28 -44.02 0.32
CA ALA A 5 -13.93 -42.69 -0.08
C ALA A 5 -14.33 -41.71 1.04
N SER A 6 -13.36 -41.22 1.79
CA SER A 6 -13.54 -40.16 2.78
C SER A 6 -13.95 -38.88 2.08
N ARG A 7 -15.24 -38.49 2.20
CA ARG A 7 -15.73 -37.21 1.75
C ARG A 7 -15.24 -36.14 2.75
N LEU A 8 -14.22 -35.39 2.37
CA LEU A 8 -13.83 -34.17 3.07
C LEU A 8 -15.03 -33.25 3.14
N ARG A 9 -15.38 -32.81 4.35
CA ARG A 9 -16.53 -31.92 4.59
C ARG A 9 -16.19 -30.52 4.11
N VAL A 10 -17.15 -29.86 3.51
CA VAL A 10 -17.03 -28.44 3.06
C VAL A 10 -16.62 -27.51 4.21
N SER A 11 -16.99 -27.87 5.47
CA SER A 11 -16.56 -27.17 6.68
C SER A 11 -15.05 -27.20 6.91
N ASP A 12 -14.35 -28.27 6.53
CA ASP A 12 -12.91 -28.39 6.73
C ASP A 12 -12.13 -27.53 5.69
N PHE A 13 -12.71 -27.38 4.51
CA PHE A 13 -12.17 -26.49 3.47
C PHE A 13 -12.33 -25.00 3.85
N MET A 14 -13.48 -24.63 4.45
CA MET A 14 -13.73 -23.26 4.92
C MET A 14 -12.88 -22.89 6.15
N ALA A 15 -12.55 -23.84 7.02
CA ALA A 15 -11.70 -23.61 8.19
C ALA A 15 -10.22 -23.42 7.80
N ALA A 16 -9.74 -24.18 6.81
CA ALA A 16 -8.38 -24.06 6.28
C ALA A 16 -8.14 -22.71 5.61
N THR A 17 -9.15 -22.15 4.92
CA THR A 17 -9.06 -20.84 4.27
C THR A 17 -8.97 -19.67 5.26
N LYS A 18 -9.61 -19.75 6.43
CA LYS A 18 -9.53 -18.70 7.45
C LYS A 18 -8.16 -18.59 8.14
N ALA A 19 -7.41 -19.68 8.22
CA ALA A 19 -6.10 -19.70 8.88
C ALA A 19 -5.00 -18.97 8.08
N ASN A 20 -5.24 -18.68 6.80
CA ASN A 20 -4.25 -18.09 5.89
C ASN A 20 -4.55 -16.62 5.52
N LEU A 21 -5.49 -15.98 6.22
CA LEU A 21 -5.86 -14.60 5.97
C LEU A 21 -5.16 -13.64 6.93
N VAL A 22 -4.76 -12.48 6.41
CA VAL A 22 -4.17 -11.40 7.18
C VAL A 22 -4.94 -10.10 7.00
N THR A 23 -4.79 -9.21 7.98
CA THR A 23 -5.21 -7.81 7.85
C THR A 23 -4.00 -6.98 7.49
N VAL A 24 -4.08 -6.26 6.38
CA VAL A 24 -3.03 -5.35 5.90
C VAL A 24 -3.36 -3.93 6.36
N ALA A 25 -2.37 -3.25 6.95
CA ALA A 25 -2.42 -1.82 7.24
C ALA A 25 -1.64 -1.05 6.17
N CYS A 26 -2.19 0.02 5.65
CA CYS A 26 -1.54 0.86 4.64
C CYS A 26 -1.73 2.33 4.97
N LYS A 27 -0.63 3.10 4.92
CA LYS A 27 -0.62 4.55 5.14
C LYS A 27 -0.45 5.37 3.86
N VAL A 28 -0.28 4.71 2.72
CA VAL A 28 -0.27 5.39 1.42
C VAL A 28 -1.66 5.96 1.16
N PRO A 29 -1.83 7.26 0.89
CA PRO A 29 -3.14 7.93 0.87
C PRO A 29 -4.19 7.23 0.02
N ASN A 30 -3.87 6.90 -1.23
CA ASN A 30 -4.80 6.25 -2.16
C ASN A 30 -4.77 4.72 -2.09
N GLY A 31 -4.03 4.14 -1.13
CA GLY A 31 -3.81 2.70 -1.08
C GLY A 31 -2.83 2.19 -2.14
N LEU A 32 -2.81 0.87 -2.31
CA LEU A 32 -1.92 0.19 -3.25
C LEU A 32 -2.66 -0.94 -3.98
N LEU A 33 -2.37 -1.07 -5.27
CA LEU A 33 -2.77 -2.25 -6.05
C LEU A 33 -1.62 -3.25 -6.04
N LEU A 34 -1.80 -4.35 -5.33
CA LEU A 34 -0.81 -5.41 -5.22
C LEU A 34 -0.98 -6.40 -6.37
N ARG A 35 0.14 -6.72 -7.02
CA ARG A 35 0.22 -7.73 -8.08
C ARG A 35 1.49 -8.54 -7.91
N ASN A 36 1.40 -9.83 -8.06
CA ASN A 36 2.56 -10.73 -8.09
C ASN A 36 2.90 -11.09 -9.53
N PHE A 37 4.19 -11.22 -9.82
CA PHE A 37 4.69 -11.53 -11.13
C PHE A 37 5.61 -12.75 -11.10
N LYS A 38 5.63 -13.50 -12.19
CA LYS A 38 6.62 -14.54 -12.45
C LYS A 38 7.33 -14.24 -13.76
N MET A 39 8.64 -14.49 -13.79
CA MET A 39 9.40 -14.45 -15.02
C MET A 39 9.13 -15.73 -15.80
N MET A 40 8.62 -15.57 -17.01
CA MET A 40 8.31 -16.70 -17.92
C MET A 40 9.15 -16.56 -19.18
N PRO A 41 9.68 -17.69 -19.70
CA PRO A 41 10.40 -17.66 -20.96
C PRO A 41 9.45 -17.30 -22.10
N ALA A 42 9.82 -16.30 -22.88
CA ALA A 42 9.06 -15.84 -24.03
C ALA A 42 9.99 -15.68 -25.22
N ARG A 43 9.45 -15.75 -26.45
CA ARG A 43 10.16 -15.44 -27.68
C ARG A 43 9.69 -14.12 -28.25
N GLU A 44 10.63 -13.22 -28.44
CA GLU A 44 10.39 -11.92 -29.07
C GLU A 44 10.90 -11.94 -30.49
N GLN A 45 10.07 -11.46 -31.42
CA GLN A 45 10.47 -11.33 -32.82
C GLN A 45 11.28 -10.03 -32.99
N THR A 46 12.49 -10.15 -33.49
CA THR A 46 13.36 -9.04 -33.84
C THR A 46 13.53 -8.94 -35.35
N PRO A 47 13.96 -7.82 -35.90
CA PRO A 47 14.23 -7.66 -37.36
C PRO A 47 15.22 -8.70 -37.91
N THR A 48 16.07 -9.27 -37.07
CA THR A 48 17.11 -10.25 -37.43
C THR A 48 16.76 -11.70 -37.05
N GLY A 49 15.56 -11.97 -36.51
CA GLY A 49 15.13 -13.30 -36.11
C GLY A 49 14.38 -13.33 -34.78
N TYR A 50 14.46 -14.45 -34.07
CA TYR A 50 13.83 -14.62 -32.76
C TYR A 50 14.89 -14.53 -31.64
N ARG A 51 14.53 -13.85 -30.56
CA ARG A 51 15.32 -13.80 -29.33
C ARG A 51 14.54 -14.42 -28.18
N ASP A 52 15.17 -15.29 -27.43
CA ASP A 52 14.60 -15.80 -26.17
C ASP A 52 14.80 -14.73 -25.09
N VAL A 53 13.69 -14.33 -24.46
CA VAL A 53 13.64 -13.30 -23.40
C VAL A 53 12.84 -13.83 -22.23
N GLU A 54 13.10 -13.28 -21.04
CA GLU A 54 12.23 -13.51 -19.88
C GLU A 54 11.23 -12.37 -19.79
N LYS A 55 9.95 -12.69 -19.73
CA LYS A 55 8.87 -11.72 -19.59
C LYS A 55 8.15 -11.90 -18.27
N ALA A 56 7.91 -10.79 -17.59
CA ALA A 56 7.13 -10.80 -16.37
C ALA A 56 5.64 -11.00 -16.70
N GLU A 57 5.06 -12.09 -16.23
CA GLU A 57 3.62 -12.33 -16.30
C GLU A 57 2.99 -12.21 -14.92
N GLN A 58 1.82 -11.56 -14.85
CA GLN A 58 1.06 -11.46 -13.61
C GLN A 58 0.52 -12.85 -13.23
N VAL A 59 0.73 -13.22 -11.97
CA VAL A 59 0.22 -14.45 -11.38
C VAL A 59 -0.86 -14.13 -10.36
N GLY A 60 -2.05 -14.70 -10.57
CA GLY A 60 -3.20 -14.47 -9.70
C GLY A 60 -3.89 -13.13 -9.90
N ASP A 61 -4.79 -12.81 -8.97
CA ASP A 61 -5.61 -11.61 -9.04
C ASP A 61 -4.87 -10.37 -8.52
N THR A 62 -5.39 -9.21 -8.91
CA THR A 62 -4.95 -7.93 -8.34
C THR A 62 -5.69 -7.68 -7.03
N VAL A 63 -4.96 -7.40 -5.96
CA VAL A 63 -5.53 -7.10 -4.64
C VAL A 63 -5.43 -5.61 -4.34
N LEU A 64 -6.57 -4.96 -4.11
CA LEU A 64 -6.62 -3.56 -3.70
C LEU A 64 -6.45 -3.48 -2.17
N ILE A 65 -5.43 -2.75 -1.73
CA ILE A 65 -5.24 -2.36 -0.34
C ILE A 65 -5.71 -0.93 -0.17
N ASN A 66 -6.63 -0.71 0.75
CA ASN A 66 -7.20 0.60 1.02
C ASN A 66 -6.16 1.58 1.58
N GLY A 67 -6.29 2.84 1.22
CA GLY A 67 -5.51 3.94 1.78
C GLY A 67 -6.38 4.83 2.68
N PRO A 68 -5.77 5.66 3.54
CA PRO A 68 -6.52 6.51 4.47
C PRO A 68 -7.23 7.72 3.84
N ALA A 69 -6.95 8.04 2.57
CA ALA A 69 -7.62 9.15 1.89
C ALA A 69 -9.06 8.77 1.54
N ALA A 70 -9.99 9.64 1.91
CA ALA A 70 -11.39 9.57 1.49
C ALA A 70 -11.74 10.78 0.62
N LEU A 71 -12.69 10.61 -0.28
CA LEU A 71 -13.24 11.72 -1.05
C LEU A 71 -13.95 12.69 -0.11
N PHE A 72 -13.93 13.98 -0.46
CA PHE A 72 -14.59 15.01 0.33
C PHE A 72 -16.08 14.67 0.56
N GLY A 73 -16.51 14.72 1.82
CA GLY A 73 -17.89 14.40 2.22
C GLY A 73 -18.22 12.91 2.28
N GLN A 74 -17.27 12.01 2.02
CA GLN A 74 -17.47 10.56 2.15
C GLN A 74 -16.79 10.02 3.40
N VAL A 75 -17.48 9.12 4.10
CA VAL A 75 -16.90 8.35 5.19
C VAL A 75 -16.47 7.00 4.62
N PRO A 76 -15.19 6.61 4.77
CA PRO A 76 -14.73 5.32 4.27
C PRO A 76 -15.41 4.17 5.00
N GLU A 77 -15.82 3.14 4.26
CA GLU A 77 -16.45 1.92 4.81
C GLU A 77 -15.47 1.02 5.59
N TYR A 78 -14.18 1.30 5.51
CA TYR A 78 -13.12 0.55 6.16
C TYR A 78 -12.56 1.31 7.38
N THR A 79 -11.93 0.58 8.29
CA THR A 79 -11.38 1.13 9.54
C THR A 79 -10.06 1.84 9.27
N ILE A 80 -9.93 3.07 9.79
CA ILE A 80 -8.67 3.82 9.80
C ILE A 80 -8.16 3.91 11.24
N VAL A 81 -6.90 3.55 11.48
CA VAL A 81 -6.23 3.60 12.77
C VAL A 81 -4.92 4.36 12.64
N ALA A 82 -4.79 5.47 13.36
CA ALA A 82 -3.57 6.29 13.38
C ALA A 82 -3.03 6.69 11.98
N GLY A 83 -3.93 6.87 11.01
CA GLY A 83 -3.60 7.20 9.63
C GLY A 83 -3.29 5.99 8.73
N TYR A 84 -3.46 4.77 9.23
CA TYR A 84 -3.41 3.54 8.44
C TYR A 84 -4.83 3.05 8.15
N ALA A 85 -5.14 2.80 6.90
CA ALA A 85 -6.35 2.08 6.51
C ALA A 85 -6.13 0.57 6.67
N LEU A 86 -7.11 -0.13 7.23
CA LEU A 86 -7.04 -1.58 7.47
C LEU A 86 -7.85 -2.31 6.40
N THR A 87 -7.19 -3.17 5.64
CA THR A 87 -7.82 -4.06 4.66
C THR A 87 -7.78 -5.49 5.20
N PRO A 88 -8.92 -6.06 5.63
CA PRO A 88 -8.98 -7.43 6.14
C PRO A 88 -9.03 -8.45 4.98
N ASN A 89 -8.88 -9.72 5.33
CA ASN A 89 -9.10 -10.87 4.45
C ASN A 89 -8.17 -10.93 3.22
N VAL A 90 -6.95 -10.43 3.35
CA VAL A 90 -5.92 -10.59 2.32
C VAL A 90 -5.24 -11.93 2.50
N ASP A 91 -4.99 -12.66 1.42
CA ASP A 91 -4.25 -13.92 1.46
C ASP A 91 -2.81 -13.69 1.93
N LYS A 92 -2.37 -14.45 2.93
CA LYS A 92 -1.06 -14.31 3.56
C LYS A 92 0.08 -14.68 2.62
N GLU A 93 -0.09 -15.74 1.82
CA GLU A 93 0.95 -16.21 0.90
C GLU A 93 1.13 -15.21 -0.23
N PHE A 94 0.01 -14.71 -0.77
CA PHE A 94 0.01 -13.63 -1.76
C PHE A 94 0.75 -12.39 -1.25
N PHE A 95 0.42 -11.93 -0.02
CA PHE A 95 1.03 -10.74 0.56
C PHE A 95 2.53 -10.92 0.85
N ASN A 96 2.93 -12.09 1.36
CA ASN A 96 4.34 -12.40 1.60
C ASN A 96 5.14 -12.46 0.30
N GLU A 97 4.58 -13.05 -0.76
CA GLU A 97 5.23 -13.08 -2.06
C GLU A 97 5.37 -11.67 -2.64
N TRP A 98 4.33 -10.85 -2.51
CA TRP A 98 4.40 -9.44 -2.90
C TRP A 98 5.49 -8.68 -2.14
N LEU A 99 5.59 -8.85 -0.82
CA LEU A 99 6.65 -8.25 -0.01
C LEU A 99 8.04 -8.67 -0.48
N ARG A 100 8.20 -9.95 -0.82
CA ARG A 100 9.48 -10.49 -1.32
C ARG A 100 9.88 -9.86 -2.65
N GLN A 101 8.92 -9.70 -3.57
CA GLN A 101 9.14 -9.09 -4.88
C GLN A 101 9.38 -7.58 -4.79
N ASN A 102 8.83 -6.92 -3.77
CA ASN A 102 8.85 -5.47 -3.61
C ASN A 102 9.61 -5.01 -2.35
N ALA A 103 10.61 -5.77 -1.90
CA ALA A 103 11.39 -5.45 -0.69
C ALA A 103 12.04 -4.06 -0.76
N ASP A 104 12.37 -3.60 -1.96
CA ASP A 104 12.98 -2.28 -2.21
C ASP A 104 11.96 -1.15 -2.39
N HIS A 105 10.67 -1.45 -2.39
CA HIS A 105 9.63 -0.45 -2.55
C HIS A 105 9.61 0.53 -1.36
N ALA A 106 9.48 1.84 -1.63
CA ALA A 106 9.54 2.88 -0.61
C ALA A 106 8.51 2.69 0.52
N ALA A 107 7.30 2.23 0.20
CA ALA A 107 6.26 1.96 1.20
C ALA A 107 6.62 0.80 2.14
N VAL A 108 7.38 -0.19 1.67
CA VAL A 108 7.86 -1.31 2.49
C VAL A 108 9.00 -0.86 3.38
N LYS A 109 10.01 -0.18 2.83
CA LYS A 109 11.16 0.33 3.57
C LYS A 109 10.80 1.34 4.65
N ALA A 110 9.76 2.14 4.42
CA ALA A 110 9.29 3.15 5.36
C ALA A 110 8.19 2.64 6.33
N ASP A 111 7.94 1.32 6.38
CA ASP A 111 6.88 0.72 7.21
C ASP A 111 5.47 1.32 6.98
N LEU A 112 5.22 1.82 5.76
CA LEU A 112 3.91 2.35 5.38
C LEU A 112 2.89 1.26 5.06
N ILE A 113 3.34 0.02 4.87
CA ILE A 113 2.52 -1.16 4.65
C ILE A 113 3.05 -2.34 5.45
N PHE A 114 2.18 -2.99 6.20
CA PHE A 114 2.48 -4.20 6.96
C PHE A 114 1.20 -5.01 7.19
N ALA A 115 1.35 -6.27 7.57
CA ALA A 115 0.21 -7.16 7.82
C ALA A 115 0.45 -8.07 9.01
N HIS A 116 -0.64 -8.51 9.63
CA HIS A 116 -0.63 -9.57 10.63
C HIS A 116 -1.96 -10.33 10.62
N SER A 117 -1.94 -11.58 11.04
CA SER A 117 -3.14 -12.43 11.15
C SER A 117 -4.11 -11.94 12.24
N ASN A 118 -3.59 -11.34 13.31
CA ASN A 118 -4.40 -10.74 14.35
C ASN A 118 -4.56 -9.24 14.12
N ARG A 119 -5.81 -8.81 13.90
CA ARG A 119 -6.17 -7.40 13.67
C ARG A 119 -5.81 -6.47 14.83
N ALA A 120 -5.87 -6.96 16.09
CA ALA A 120 -5.49 -6.15 17.25
C ALA A 120 -4.01 -5.76 17.20
N VAL A 121 -3.13 -6.71 16.86
CA VAL A 121 -1.69 -6.47 16.68
C VAL A 121 -1.43 -5.45 15.58
N VAL A 122 -2.16 -5.54 14.45
CA VAL A 122 -2.07 -4.55 13.37
C VAL A 122 -2.43 -3.15 13.87
N SER A 123 -3.52 -3.06 14.64
CA SER A 123 -4.01 -1.80 15.21
C SER A 123 -3.01 -1.16 16.16
N ASP A 124 -2.38 -1.98 17.02
CA ASP A 124 -1.42 -1.49 18.01
C ASP A 124 -0.13 -1.04 17.33
N ARG A 125 0.39 -1.82 16.38
CA ARG A 125 1.54 -1.39 15.55
C ARG A 125 1.24 -0.10 14.77
N ALA A 126 0.03 0.07 14.24
CA ALA A 126 -0.36 1.30 13.56
C ALA A 126 -0.33 2.52 14.50
N LYS A 127 -0.74 2.35 15.77
CA LYS A 127 -0.66 3.41 16.79
C LYS A 127 0.78 3.77 17.15
N GLU A 128 1.66 2.77 17.30
CA GLU A 128 3.08 2.97 17.56
C GLU A 128 3.74 3.77 16.42
N GLN A 129 3.38 3.46 15.18
CA GLN A 129 3.91 4.12 13.98
C GLN A 129 3.12 5.36 13.54
N LYS A 130 2.32 5.95 14.43
CA LYS A 130 1.53 7.16 14.10
C LYS A 130 2.39 8.30 13.53
N ALA A 131 3.61 8.48 14.03
CA ALA A 131 4.51 9.56 13.63
C ALA A 131 5.17 9.35 12.25
N VAL A 132 5.18 8.12 11.72
CA VAL A 132 5.73 7.83 10.40
C VAL A 132 4.90 8.55 9.34
N ARG A 133 5.57 9.28 8.45
CA ARG A 133 4.91 10.02 7.35
C ARG A 133 5.07 9.27 6.04
N SER A 134 4.03 9.30 5.20
CA SER A 134 4.08 8.71 3.86
C SER A 134 4.89 9.57 2.87
N GLY A 135 5.08 10.85 3.20
CA GLY A 135 5.67 11.83 2.29
C GLY A 135 4.68 12.41 1.27
N LEU A 136 3.48 11.85 1.21
CA LEU A 136 2.39 12.26 0.30
C LEU A 136 1.29 13.04 1.03
N GLU A 137 1.51 13.38 2.30
CA GLU A 137 0.59 14.22 3.05
C GLU A 137 0.54 15.63 2.44
N PRO A 138 -0.64 16.28 2.49
CA PRO A 138 -0.77 17.68 2.08
C PRO A 138 0.25 18.56 2.81
N LEU A 139 0.83 19.51 2.10
CA LEU A 139 1.69 20.53 2.71
C LEU A 139 0.83 21.49 3.51
N ASP A 140 1.21 21.75 4.77
CA ASP A 140 0.57 22.78 5.58
C ASP A 140 1.12 24.15 5.18
N PRO A 141 0.29 25.06 4.61
CA PRO A 141 0.72 26.39 4.23
C PRO A 141 0.87 27.33 5.44
N ALA A 142 0.50 26.89 6.65
CA ALA A 142 0.59 27.73 7.85
C ALA A 142 2.03 28.16 8.11
N ARG A 143 2.16 29.40 8.59
CA ARG A 143 3.45 30.01 8.91
C ARG A 143 3.43 30.49 10.35
N VAL A 144 4.57 30.40 11.02
CA VAL A 144 4.76 30.87 12.38
C VAL A 144 5.93 31.88 12.44
N MET A 145 5.83 32.81 13.36
CA MET A 145 6.94 33.76 13.61
C MET A 145 7.98 33.10 14.51
N ARG A 146 9.21 32.98 14.01
CA ARG A 146 10.38 32.58 14.79
C ARG A 146 11.49 33.60 14.62
N ASN A 147 11.97 34.16 15.72
CA ASN A 147 13.05 35.18 15.71
C ASN A 147 12.78 36.34 14.74
N GLY A 148 11.53 36.84 14.71
CA GLY A 148 11.13 37.93 13.83
C GLY A 148 10.98 37.59 12.34
N LYS A 149 11.16 36.29 11.97
CA LYS A 149 10.99 35.82 10.61
C LYS A 149 9.78 34.90 10.52
N SER A 150 9.00 35.05 9.43
CA SER A 150 7.90 34.13 9.11
C SER A 150 8.47 32.85 8.49
N VAL A 151 8.35 31.73 9.20
CA VAL A 151 8.81 30.42 8.74
C VAL A 151 7.63 29.46 8.58
N PRO A 152 7.65 28.58 7.55
CA PRO A 152 6.58 27.59 7.39
C PRO A 152 6.59 26.58 8.54
N VAL A 153 5.39 26.14 8.94
CA VAL A 153 5.21 25.08 9.94
C VAL A 153 5.70 23.75 9.40
N ASP A 154 5.38 23.44 8.15
CA ASP A 154 5.87 22.23 7.47
C ASP A 154 7.23 22.53 6.80
N PRO A 155 8.32 21.84 7.18
CA PRO A 155 9.64 22.07 6.60
C PRO A 155 9.74 21.72 5.11
N ARG A 156 8.79 20.96 4.57
CA ARG A 156 8.71 20.65 3.14
C ARG A 156 8.11 21.79 2.33
N PHE A 157 7.45 22.74 2.98
CA PHE A 157 6.88 23.88 2.30
C PHE A 157 8.00 24.87 1.90
N PRO A 158 8.05 25.35 0.65
CA PRO A 158 9.07 26.28 0.22
C PRO A 158 9.14 27.51 1.11
N ALA A 159 10.34 27.94 1.49
CA ALA A 159 10.53 29.09 2.38
C ALA A 159 9.96 30.40 1.81
N GLN A 160 9.89 30.50 0.48
CA GLN A 160 9.34 31.66 -0.23
C GLN A 160 8.48 31.17 -1.41
N ILE A 161 7.17 31.38 -1.30
CA ILE A 161 6.32 31.62 -2.45
C ILE A 161 6.21 33.15 -2.50
N GLU A 162 7.08 33.79 -3.27
CA GLU A 162 6.95 35.21 -3.56
C GLU A 162 5.67 35.39 -4.38
N LYS A 163 4.77 36.29 -3.94
CA LYS A 163 3.71 36.75 -4.80
C LYS A 163 4.35 37.36 -6.03
N ALA A 164 4.10 36.81 -7.20
CA ALA A 164 4.45 37.48 -8.44
C ALA A 164 3.77 38.85 -8.45
N GLU A 165 4.52 39.92 -8.30
CA GLU A 165 4.00 41.26 -8.53
C GLU A 165 3.72 41.36 -10.04
N ILE A 166 2.42 41.40 -10.35
CA ILE A 166 1.98 41.76 -11.70
C ILE A 166 2.31 43.25 -11.85
N LYS A 167 3.44 43.56 -12.48
CA LYS A 167 3.73 44.92 -12.94
C LYS A 167 2.72 45.22 -14.04
N GLU A 168 1.71 46.02 -13.70
CA GLU A 168 0.91 46.69 -14.71
C GLU A 168 1.86 47.53 -15.57
N SER A 169 2.04 47.15 -16.82
CA SER A 169 2.70 47.97 -17.83
C SER A 169 1.79 49.14 -18.18
N ALA A 170 2.21 50.35 -17.80
CA ALA A 170 1.60 51.59 -18.22
C ALA A 170 1.69 51.78 -19.74
#